data_b66d0e741019dbfc897e73d5046d14a9
#
_entry.id   b66d0e741019dbfc897e73d5046d14a9
#
_cell.length_a   1.000
_cell.length_b   1.000
_cell.length_c   1.000
_cell.angle_alpha   90.00
_cell.angle_beta   90.00
_cell.angle_gamma   90.00
#
_symmetry.space_group_name_H-M   'P 1'
#
loop_
_entity.id
_entity.type
_entity.pdbx_description
1 polymer ?
#
loop_
_entity_poly.entity_id
_entity_poly.type
_entity_poly.pdbx_seq_one_letter_code
_entity_poly.pdbx_strand_id
1 'polypeptide(L)'
;MNQQLDPTSIMQTATSFWASKVLLTAVEFDLFSTLGDGSMTAEELGAALGLHPRGRYDFFDALVALGFLHRDGDGPESRYRNTPETAAFLVKQSPAYIGGMPEMFNSRLFGFWNSLGEALRTGKPQNEIKLTGKPMFAELYADEARLGEFLRAMTGLQAGNFSLLADRFDFERYRTVTDVGGALALLSRLVAARHPHLRFQTFDLPPVRVHAQNAIDRAGLADRIQVGTSSRSCS
;
A
#
# COMPACT_ATOMS: atom_id res chain seq x y z
N MET A 1 46.42 9.87 7.44
CA MET A 1 45.43 10.59 6.63
C MET A 1 44.27 10.99 7.58
N ASN A 2 44.12 12.27 7.87
CA ASN A 2 42.93 12.71 8.66
C ASN A 2 41.69 12.48 7.80
N GLN A 3 40.88 11.51 8.17
CA GLN A 3 39.57 11.32 7.55
C GLN A 3 38.70 12.53 7.92
N GLN A 4 38.32 13.33 6.96
CA GLN A 4 37.43 14.47 7.20
C GLN A 4 36.06 13.90 7.62
N LEU A 5 35.63 14.24 8.82
CA LEU A 5 34.32 13.81 9.34
C LEU A 5 33.22 14.54 8.57
N ASP A 6 32.20 13.80 8.15
CA ASP A 6 31.06 14.31 7.38
C ASP A 6 29.74 13.92 8.06
N PRO A 7 28.88 14.88 8.46
CA PRO A 7 27.61 14.62 9.09
C PRO A 7 26.47 14.27 8.09
N THR A 8 26.72 14.23 6.79
CA THR A 8 25.71 14.11 5.74
C THR A 8 24.78 12.92 5.95
N SER A 9 25.32 11.73 6.20
CA SER A 9 24.48 10.52 6.41
C SER A 9 23.58 10.60 7.64
N ILE A 10 24.07 11.24 8.72
CA ILE A 10 23.29 11.47 9.93
C ILE A 10 22.13 12.42 9.63
N MET A 11 22.40 13.53 8.96
CA MET A 11 21.40 14.53 8.62
C MET A 11 20.37 13.99 7.62
N GLN A 12 20.81 13.27 6.59
CA GLN A 12 19.90 12.62 5.64
C GLN A 12 18.94 11.66 6.34
N THR A 13 19.44 10.83 7.25
CA THR A 13 18.59 9.92 8.02
C THR A 13 17.64 10.68 8.95
N ALA A 14 18.14 11.68 9.68
CA ALA A 14 17.34 12.45 10.63
C ALA A 14 16.20 13.23 9.97
N THR A 15 16.38 13.68 8.73
CA THR A 15 15.37 14.47 7.98
C THR A 15 14.51 13.65 7.01
N SER A 16 14.79 12.36 6.84
CA SER A 16 14.09 11.50 5.87
C SER A 16 12.58 11.39 6.09
N PHE A 17 12.13 11.62 7.33
CA PHE A 17 10.69 11.62 7.66
C PHE A 17 9.89 12.71 6.92
N TRP A 18 10.52 13.85 6.55
CA TRP A 18 9.84 14.89 5.77
C TRP A 18 9.45 14.38 4.38
N ALA A 19 10.41 13.78 3.67
CA ALA A 19 10.15 13.21 2.35
C ALA A 19 9.07 12.10 2.42
N SER A 20 9.18 11.21 3.41
CA SER A 20 8.18 10.18 3.64
C SER A 20 6.80 10.78 3.88
N LYS A 21 6.67 11.81 4.76
CA LYS A 21 5.37 12.40 5.08
C LYS A 21 4.77 13.15 3.90
N VAL A 22 5.56 13.82 3.07
CA VAL A 22 5.10 14.48 1.83
C VAL A 22 4.47 13.45 0.88
N LEU A 23 5.15 12.33 0.62
CA LEU A 23 4.61 11.26 -0.23
C LEU A 23 3.34 10.65 0.36
N LEU A 24 3.35 10.29 1.65
CA LEU A 24 2.20 9.70 2.32
C LEU A 24 0.97 10.61 2.29
N THR A 25 1.17 11.91 2.46
CA THR A 25 0.11 12.92 2.38
C THR A 25 -0.42 13.07 0.95
N ALA A 26 0.43 12.99 -0.07
CA ALA A 26 -0.01 13.00 -1.46
C ALA A 26 -0.89 11.79 -1.80
N VAL A 27 -0.56 10.61 -1.27
CA VAL A 27 -1.39 9.39 -1.42
C VAL A 27 -2.70 9.54 -0.65
N GLU A 28 -2.68 10.07 0.58
CA GLU A 28 -3.87 10.35 1.39
C GLU A 28 -4.89 11.23 0.67
N PHE A 29 -4.41 12.28 -0.01
CA PHE A 29 -5.24 13.20 -0.78
C PHE A 29 -5.67 12.64 -2.15
N ASP A 30 -5.26 11.44 -2.51
CA ASP A 30 -5.49 10.85 -3.85
C ASP A 30 -4.96 11.71 -5.01
N LEU A 31 -3.84 12.40 -4.77
CA LEU A 31 -3.27 13.36 -5.70
C LEU A 31 -2.94 12.73 -7.06
N PHE A 32 -2.32 11.56 -7.04
CA PHE A 32 -1.86 10.89 -8.26
C PHE A 32 -3.02 10.41 -9.13
N SER A 33 -4.11 9.90 -8.52
CA SER A 33 -5.33 9.52 -9.28
C SER A 33 -6.09 10.75 -9.77
N THR A 34 -6.07 11.85 -9.02
CA THR A 34 -6.68 13.13 -9.42
C THR A 34 -6.00 13.69 -10.67
N LEU A 35 -4.69 13.58 -10.77
CA LEU A 35 -3.95 13.94 -11.98
C LEU A 35 -4.20 12.95 -13.13
N GLY A 36 -4.29 11.65 -12.84
CA GLY A 36 -4.43 10.61 -13.86
C GLY A 36 -3.35 10.71 -14.93
N ASP A 37 -3.77 10.66 -16.20
CA ASP A 37 -2.89 10.85 -17.37
C ASP A 37 -2.78 12.33 -17.80
N GLY A 38 -3.44 13.24 -17.06
CA GLY A 38 -3.50 14.66 -17.39
C GLY A 38 -2.44 15.50 -16.70
N SER A 39 -2.64 16.81 -16.78
CA SER A 39 -1.85 17.81 -16.04
C SER A 39 -2.76 18.92 -15.53
N MET A 40 -2.42 19.50 -14.38
CA MET A 40 -3.17 20.58 -13.73
C MET A 40 -2.20 21.68 -13.27
N THR A 41 -2.67 22.93 -13.26
CA THR A 41 -1.97 24.01 -12.54
C THR A 41 -2.05 23.76 -11.03
N ALA A 42 -1.20 24.45 -10.26
CA ALA A 42 -1.28 24.36 -8.80
C ALA A 42 -2.64 24.82 -8.25
N GLU A 43 -3.30 25.76 -8.93
CA GLU A 43 -4.63 26.22 -8.56
C GLU A 43 -5.70 25.17 -8.80
N GLU A 44 -5.74 24.60 -10.02
CA GLU A 44 -6.66 23.53 -10.40
C GLU A 44 -6.51 22.30 -9.47
N LEU A 45 -5.28 21.82 -9.29
CA LEU A 45 -4.99 20.65 -8.46
C LEU A 45 -5.28 20.92 -6.98
N GLY A 46 -4.89 22.10 -6.47
CA GLY A 46 -5.18 22.48 -5.09
C GLY A 46 -6.67 22.58 -4.81
N ALA A 47 -7.47 23.10 -5.75
CA ALA A 47 -8.93 23.14 -5.64
C ALA A 47 -9.54 21.74 -5.67
N ALA A 48 -9.09 20.88 -6.59
CA ALA A 48 -9.55 19.49 -6.70
C ALA A 48 -9.30 18.68 -5.43
N LEU A 49 -8.18 18.93 -4.74
CA LEU A 49 -7.79 18.26 -3.50
C LEU A 49 -8.29 18.98 -2.24
N GLY A 50 -9.01 20.10 -2.36
CA GLY A 50 -9.48 20.90 -1.21
C GLY A 50 -8.36 21.52 -0.39
N LEU A 51 -7.21 21.83 -0.99
CA LEU A 51 -6.05 22.38 -0.28
C LEU A 51 -6.14 23.90 -0.08
N HIS A 52 -5.72 24.35 1.08
CA HIS A 52 -5.59 25.79 1.34
C HIS A 52 -4.52 26.40 0.43
N PRO A 53 -4.75 27.60 -0.18
CA PRO A 53 -3.82 28.23 -1.14
C PRO A 53 -2.39 28.43 -0.64
N ARG A 54 -2.19 28.64 0.66
CA ARG A 54 -0.89 28.99 1.25
C ARG A 54 0.20 27.93 1.05
N GLY A 55 -0.13 26.64 1.13
CA GLY A 55 0.87 25.57 1.15
C GLY A 55 0.94 24.75 -0.14
N ARG A 56 0.06 25.02 -1.11
CA ARG A 56 -0.10 24.14 -2.28
C ARG A 56 1.12 24.11 -3.19
N TYR A 57 1.75 25.26 -3.46
CA TYR A 57 2.94 25.33 -4.27
C TYR A 57 4.13 24.61 -3.63
N ASP A 58 4.40 24.90 -2.36
CA ASP A 58 5.49 24.26 -1.62
C ASP A 58 5.32 22.74 -1.58
N PHE A 59 4.08 22.27 -1.41
CA PHE A 59 3.76 20.83 -1.36
C PHE A 59 3.98 20.15 -2.72
N PHE A 60 3.49 20.74 -3.80
CA PHE A 60 3.65 20.16 -5.15
C PHE A 60 5.11 20.25 -5.62
N ASP A 61 5.79 21.35 -5.37
CA ASP A 61 7.20 21.52 -5.71
C ASP A 61 8.11 20.60 -4.88
N ALA A 62 7.76 20.29 -3.63
CA ALA A 62 8.42 19.24 -2.86
C ALA A 62 8.28 17.86 -3.52
N LEU A 63 7.10 17.51 -4.06
CA LEU A 63 6.88 16.27 -4.79
C LEU A 63 7.70 16.24 -6.11
N VAL A 64 7.84 17.38 -6.79
CA VAL A 64 8.72 17.51 -7.96
C VAL A 64 10.18 17.31 -7.58
N ALA A 65 10.64 17.97 -6.52
CA ALA A 65 12.02 17.84 -6.02
C ALA A 65 12.36 16.41 -5.56
N LEU A 66 11.36 15.68 -5.08
CA LEU A 66 11.48 14.26 -4.69
C LEU A 66 11.34 13.28 -5.88
N GLY A 67 11.03 13.78 -7.09
CA GLY A 67 10.89 12.95 -8.29
C GLY A 67 9.55 12.22 -8.41
N PHE A 68 8.51 12.64 -7.66
CA PHE A 68 7.18 12.04 -7.73
C PHE A 68 6.22 12.77 -8.68
N LEU A 69 6.53 14.00 -9.06
CA LEU A 69 5.81 14.76 -10.07
C LEU A 69 6.78 15.36 -11.08
N HIS A 70 6.28 15.61 -12.27
CA HIS A 70 6.88 16.55 -13.22
C HIS A 70 6.17 17.89 -13.13
N ARG A 71 6.91 18.97 -13.37
CA ARG A 71 6.39 20.31 -13.55
C ARG A 71 6.85 20.85 -14.88
N ASP A 72 5.91 21.26 -15.71
CA ASP A 72 6.16 21.86 -17.02
C ASP A 72 5.89 23.38 -16.95
N GLY A 73 6.87 24.18 -17.31
CA GLY A 73 6.82 25.63 -17.24
C GLY A 73 7.16 26.22 -15.87
N ASP A 74 7.07 27.54 -15.78
CA ASP A 74 7.37 28.34 -14.60
C ASP A 74 6.18 29.24 -14.22
N GLY A 75 6.14 29.65 -12.95
CA GLY A 75 5.13 30.56 -12.44
C GLY A 75 3.73 29.92 -12.27
N PRO A 76 2.67 30.75 -12.16
CA PRO A 76 1.34 30.30 -11.83
C PRO A 76 0.70 29.34 -12.85
N GLU A 77 1.07 29.47 -14.12
CA GLU A 77 0.55 28.67 -15.23
C GLU A 77 1.31 27.34 -15.41
N SER A 78 2.33 27.07 -14.59
CA SER A 78 3.05 25.80 -14.63
C SER A 78 2.10 24.63 -14.32
N ARG A 79 2.31 23.53 -15.02
CA ARG A 79 1.41 22.36 -14.90
C ARG A 79 2.15 21.17 -14.28
N TYR A 80 1.51 20.53 -13.32
CA TYR A 80 1.98 19.33 -12.65
C TYR A 80 1.36 18.10 -13.30
N ARG A 81 2.15 17.05 -13.46
CA ARG A 81 1.70 15.74 -13.96
C ARG A 81 2.46 14.61 -13.27
N ASN A 82 1.88 13.43 -13.31
CA ASN A 82 2.53 12.22 -12.79
C ASN A 82 3.84 11.92 -13.51
N THR A 83 4.80 11.33 -12.81
CA THR A 83 5.92 10.61 -13.44
C THR A 83 5.43 9.25 -13.94
N PRO A 84 6.17 8.56 -14.83
CA PRO A 84 5.81 7.20 -15.26
C PRO A 84 5.61 6.24 -14.07
N GLU A 85 6.45 6.35 -13.03
CA GLU A 85 6.39 5.52 -11.84
C GLU A 85 5.15 5.82 -11.01
N THR A 86 4.83 7.10 -10.76
CA THR A 86 3.64 7.44 -9.97
C THR A 86 2.35 7.15 -10.73
N ALA A 87 2.33 7.30 -12.06
CA ALA A 87 1.22 6.89 -12.90
C ALA A 87 0.99 5.36 -12.82
N ALA A 88 2.06 4.58 -12.88
CA ALA A 88 1.96 3.13 -12.83
C ALA A 88 1.59 2.59 -11.44
N PHE A 89 2.17 3.18 -10.36
CA PHE A 89 2.12 2.55 -9.04
C PHE A 89 1.24 3.28 -8.02
N LEU A 90 0.88 4.55 -8.24
CA LEU A 90 0.12 5.35 -7.28
C LEU A 90 -1.23 5.87 -7.81
N VAL A 91 -1.57 5.62 -9.06
CA VAL A 91 -2.91 5.83 -9.61
C VAL A 91 -3.78 4.62 -9.28
N LYS A 92 -4.90 4.82 -8.57
CA LYS A 92 -5.76 3.73 -8.05
C LYS A 92 -6.32 2.80 -9.13
N GLN A 93 -6.52 3.31 -10.34
CA GLN A 93 -7.03 2.55 -11.49
C GLN A 93 -5.95 1.69 -12.15
N SER A 94 -4.68 1.91 -11.84
CA SER A 94 -3.59 1.13 -12.40
C SER A 94 -3.61 -0.33 -11.90
N PRO A 95 -3.43 -1.32 -12.79
CA PRO A 95 -3.32 -2.72 -12.38
C PRO A 95 -2.09 -3.01 -11.49
N ALA A 96 -1.09 -2.12 -11.51
CA ALA A 96 0.12 -2.21 -10.70
C ALA A 96 0.07 -1.37 -9.42
N TYR A 97 -1.11 -0.87 -9.02
CA TYR A 97 -1.29 -0.01 -7.85
C TYR A 97 -0.74 -0.61 -6.56
N ILE A 98 0.16 0.11 -5.89
CA ILE A 98 0.74 -0.26 -4.59
C ILE A 98 0.39 0.74 -3.48
N GLY A 99 -0.38 1.79 -3.77
CA GLY A 99 -0.67 2.90 -2.85
C GLY A 99 -1.37 2.48 -1.55
N GLY A 100 -1.99 1.30 -1.50
CA GLY A 100 -2.56 0.76 -0.26
C GLY A 100 -1.56 0.63 0.89
N MET A 101 -0.27 0.37 0.59
CA MET A 101 0.79 0.37 1.63
C MET A 101 1.08 1.77 2.17
N PRO A 102 1.37 2.78 1.33
CA PRO A 102 1.47 4.17 1.77
C PRO A 102 0.23 4.67 2.55
N GLU A 103 -1.00 4.31 2.13
CA GLU A 103 -2.23 4.61 2.87
C GLU A 103 -2.14 4.06 4.31
N MET A 104 -1.83 2.77 4.47
CA MET A 104 -1.67 2.12 5.78
C MET A 104 -0.50 2.70 6.58
N PHE A 105 0.63 3.05 5.94
CA PHE A 105 1.73 3.72 6.63
C PHE A 105 1.28 5.04 7.22
N ASN A 106 0.54 5.85 6.45
CA ASN A 106 0.07 7.16 6.89
C ASN A 106 -0.99 7.06 7.99
N SER A 107 -2.00 6.22 7.81
CA SER A 107 -3.14 6.09 8.74
C SER A 107 -2.77 5.45 10.07
N ARG A 108 -1.74 4.59 10.09
CA ARG A 108 -1.42 3.76 11.27
C ARG A 108 0.05 3.79 11.68
N LEU A 109 0.95 3.30 10.81
CA LEU A 109 2.30 2.94 11.24
C LEU A 109 3.14 4.17 11.56
N PHE A 110 2.99 5.26 10.80
CA PHE A 110 3.72 6.51 11.05
C PHE A 110 3.48 7.05 12.46
N GLY A 111 2.21 7.01 12.92
CA GLY A 111 1.86 7.43 14.28
C GLY A 111 2.48 6.54 15.37
N PHE A 112 2.52 5.23 15.17
CA PHE A 112 3.09 4.29 16.15
C PHE A 112 4.60 4.47 16.33
N TRP A 113 5.31 4.83 15.29
CA TRP A 113 6.76 5.07 15.34
C TRP A 113 7.17 6.23 16.23
N ASN A 114 6.27 7.17 16.52
CA ASN A 114 6.53 8.25 17.51
C ASN A 114 6.84 7.69 18.91
N SER A 115 6.40 6.49 19.22
CA SER A 115 6.57 5.83 20.52
C SER A 115 7.73 4.82 20.54
N LEU A 116 8.64 4.83 19.53
CA LEU A 116 9.76 3.87 19.45
C LEU A 116 10.63 3.87 20.72
N GLY A 117 10.92 5.06 21.27
CA GLY A 117 11.71 5.18 22.50
C GLY A 117 11.05 4.52 23.72
N GLU A 118 9.72 4.54 23.81
CA GLU A 118 8.96 3.83 24.85
C GLU A 118 8.99 2.32 24.62
N ALA A 119 8.82 1.87 23.38
CA ALA A 119 8.92 0.45 23.03
C ALA A 119 10.26 -0.15 23.48
N LEU A 120 11.35 0.54 23.18
CA LEU A 120 12.71 0.09 23.53
C LEU A 120 12.96 0.06 25.04
N ARG A 121 12.36 0.99 25.82
CA ARG A 121 12.51 1.02 27.28
C ARG A 121 11.67 0.00 28.01
N THR A 122 10.50 -0.33 27.48
CA THR A 122 9.50 -1.12 28.20
C THR A 122 9.35 -2.54 27.67
N GLY A 123 9.81 -2.81 26.46
CA GLY A 123 9.56 -4.07 25.73
C GLY A 123 8.09 -4.27 25.37
N LYS A 124 7.24 -3.24 25.49
CA LYS A 124 5.81 -3.33 25.23
C LYS A 124 5.49 -2.86 23.79
N PRO A 125 4.54 -3.52 23.10
CA PRO A 125 4.08 -3.08 21.79
C PRO A 125 3.48 -1.66 21.84
N GLN A 126 3.75 -0.87 20.80
CA GLN A 126 3.26 0.51 20.67
C GLN A 126 2.27 0.64 19.48
N ASN A 127 1.39 -0.32 19.35
CA ASN A 127 0.33 -0.38 18.34
C ASN A 127 -1.06 -0.35 19.01
N GLU A 128 -2.08 -0.86 18.33
CA GLU A 128 -3.46 -0.93 18.84
C GLU A 128 -3.55 -1.59 20.20
N ILE A 129 -2.69 -2.56 20.52
CA ILE A 129 -2.68 -3.25 21.84
C ILE A 129 -2.49 -2.22 22.98
N LYS A 130 -1.62 -1.21 22.77
CA LYS A 130 -1.43 -0.14 23.76
C LYS A 130 -2.70 0.67 24.00
N LEU A 131 -3.49 0.90 22.95
CA LEU A 131 -4.67 1.77 22.99
C LEU A 131 -5.89 1.03 23.56
N THR A 132 -6.06 -0.25 23.21
CA THR A 132 -7.30 -1.01 23.45
C THR A 132 -7.11 -2.19 24.40
N GLY A 133 -5.86 -2.62 24.60
CA GLY A 133 -5.53 -3.84 25.35
C GLY A 133 -5.85 -5.14 24.63
N LYS A 134 -6.39 -5.07 23.38
CA LYS A 134 -6.78 -6.24 22.60
C LYS A 134 -5.70 -6.61 21.58
N PRO A 135 -5.61 -7.90 21.17
CA PRO A 135 -4.72 -8.30 20.11
C PRO A 135 -4.98 -7.51 18.81
N MET A 136 -3.90 -7.14 18.09
CA MET A 136 -3.95 -6.33 16.87
C MET A 136 -4.95 -6.87 15.84
N PHE A 137 -4.93 -8.18 15.58
CA PHE A 137 -5.85 -8.78 14.62
C PHE A 137 -7.30 -8.77 15.09
N ALA A 138 -7.57 -8.85 16.41
CA ALA A 138 -8.92 -8.73 16.92
C ALA A 138 -9.50 -7.33 16.67
N GLU A 139 -8.71 -6.29 16.87
CA GLU A 139 -9.11 -4.91 16.56
C GLU A 139 -9.24 -4.67 15.06
N LEU A 140 -8.30 -5.19 14.26
CA LEU A 140 -8.33 -5.06 12.82
C LEU A 140 -9.59 -5.70 12.20
N TYR A 141 -9.96 -6.88 12.68
CA TYR A 141 -11.11 -7.62 12.16
C TYR A 141 -12.46 -7.14 12.72
N ALA A 142 -12.47 -6.32 13.76
CA ALA A 142 -13.67 -5.70 14.29
C ALA A 142 -14.14 -4.48 13.48
N ASP A 143 -13.26 -3.93 12.63
CA ASP A 143 -13.53 -2.74 11.81
C ASP A 143 -13.36 -3.09 10.33
N GLU A 144 -14.47 -3.13 9.59
CA GLU A 144 -14.50 -3.52 8.17
C GLU A 144 -13.67 -2.59 7.27
N ALA A 145 -13.65 -1.28 7.57
CA ALA A 145 -12.89 -0.30 6.79
C ALA A 145 -11.38 -0.52 6.96
N ARG A 146 -10.92 -0.74 8.20
CA ARG A 146 -9.52 -1.05 8.53
C ARG A 146 -9.09 -2.41 7.97
N LEU A 147 -9.97 -3.41 8.05
CA LEU A 147 -9.71 -4.70 7.43
C LEU A 147 -9.54 -4.55 5.91
N GLY A 148 -10.42 -3.82 5.25
CA GLY A 148 -10.33 -3.54 3.82
C GLY A 148 -9.03 -2.82 3.45
N GLU A 149 -8.61 -1.81 4.21
CA GLU A 149 -7.34 -1.11 4.03
C GLU A 149 -6.14 -2.06 4.15
N PHE A 150 -6.10 -2.87 5.21
CA PHE A 150 -5.05 -3.85 5.43
C PHE A 150 -4.96 -4.89 4.30
N LEU A 151 -6.10 -5.43 3.86
CA LEU A 151 -6.14 -6.41 2.78
C LEU A 151 -5.65 -5.81 1.45
N ARG A 152 -6.01 -4.56 1.15
CA ARG A 152 -5.49 -3.84 -0.04
C ARG A 152 -3.99 -3.60 0.06
N ALA A 153 -3.50 -3.18 1.22
CA ALA A 153 -2.09 -2.95 1.47
C ALA A 153 -1.26 -4.24 1.24
N MET A 154 -1.69 -5.35 1.82
CA MET A 154 -1.03 -6.65 1.63
C MET A 154 -1.07 -7.13 0.19
N THR A 155 -2.18 -6.91 -0.50
CA THR A 155 -2.32 -7.26 -1.93
C THR A 155 -1.32 -6.48 -2.78
N GLY A 156 -1.24 -5.17 -2.61
CA GLY A 156 -0.27 -4.33 -3.35
C GLY A 156 1.18 -4.72 -3.08
N LEU A 157 1.53 -4.96 -1.81
CA LEU A 157 2.88 -5.35 -1.40
C LEU A 157 3.34 -6.67 -2.06
N GLN A 158 2.44 -7.64 -2.19
CA GLN A 158 2.78 -8.99 -2.66
C GLN A 158 2.59 -9.18 -4.17
N ALA A 159 1.97 -8.23 -4.87
CA ALA A 159 1.59 -8.40 -6.27
C ALA A 159 2.77 -8.77 -7.17
N GLY A 160 3.91 -8.07 -7.05
CA GLY A 160 5.11 -8.37 -7.82
C GLY A 160 5.72 -9.73 -7.50
N ASN A 161 5.83 -10.06 -6.20
CA ASN A 161 6.39 -11.34 -5.74
C ASN A 161 5.53 -12.53 -6.20
N PHE A 162 4.21 -12.42 -6.05
CA PHE A 162 3.30 -13.49 -6.44
C PHE A 162 3.19 -13.64 -7.95
N SER A 163 3.30 -12.54 -8.72
CA SER A 163 3.39 -12.63 -10.17
C SER A 163 4.65 -13.39 -10.59
N LEU A 164 5.80 -13.04 -10.00
CA LEU A 164 7.06 -13.72 -10.29
C LEU A 164 7.02 -15.21 -9.91
N LEU A 165 6.41 -15.54 -8.75
CA LEU A 165 6.21 -16.92 -8.34
C LEU A 165 5.32 -17.69 -9.32
N ALA A 166 4.21 -17.07 -9.77
CA ALA A 166 3.31 -17.66 -10.75
C ALA A 166 3.99 -17.93 -12.09
N ASP A 167 4.98 -17.10 -12.47
CA ASP A 167 5.70 -17.25 -13.73
C ASP A 167 6.88 -18.24 -13.65
N ARG A 168 7.50 -18.42 -12.48
CA ARG A 168 8.76 -19.16 -12.36
C ARG A 168 8.68 -20.49 -11.64
N PHE A 169 7.67 -20.71 -10.82
CA PHE A 169 7.53 -21.99 -10.12
C PHE A 169 6.92 -23.05 -11.04
N ASP A 170 7.45 -24.28 -10.99
CA ASP A 170 6.97 -25.40 -11.77
C ASP A 170 5.66 -25.96 -11.19
N PHE A 171 4.54 -25.35 -11.58
CA PHE A 171 3.20 -25.76 -11.19
C PHE A 171 2.66 -26.97 -11.98
N GLU A 172 3.31 -27.41 -13.05
CA GLU A 172 2.83 -28.51 -13.92
C GLU A 172 2.70 -29.85 -13.17
N ARG A 173 3.50 -30.03 -12.12
CA ARG A 173 3.50 -31.22 -11.28
C ARG A 173 2.31 -31.35 -10.33
N TYR A 174 1.54 -30.29 -10.17
CA TYR A 174 0.49 -30.19 -9.16
C TYR A 174 -0.89 -30.16 -9.81
N ARG A 175 -1.92 -30.52 -9.04
CA ARG A 175 -3.32 -30.43 -9.43
C ARG A 175 -4.09 -29.48 -8.54
N THR A 176 -3.64 -29.35 -7.31
CA THR A 176 -4.26 -28.50 -6.29
C THR A 176 -3.21 -27.65 -5.58
N VAL A 177 -3.58 -26.44 -5.23
CA VAL A 177 -2.79 -25.52 -4.42
C VAL A 177 -3.64 -25.07 -3.24
N THR A 178 -3.05 -25.09 -2.05
CA THR A 178 -3.68 -24.55 -0.83
C THR A 178 -2.94 -23.31 -0.38
N ASP A 179 -3.64 -22.19 -0.29
CA ASP A 179 -3.15 -20.87 0.09
C ASP A 179 -3.67 -20.55 1.50
N VAL A 180 -2.79 -20.57 2.50
CA VAL A 180 -3.12 -20.36 3.90
C VAL A 180 -2.74 -18.96 4.33
N GLY A 181 -3.71 -18.18 4.87
CA GLY A 181 -3.57 -16.75 5.09
C GLY A 181 -3.68 -15.98 3.78
N GLY A 182 -4.53 -16.47 2.86
CA GLY A 182 -4.59 -16.00 1.47
C GLY A 182 -5.16 -14.60 1.27
N ALA A 183 -5.63 -13.93 2.32
CA ALA A 183 -6.21 -12.58 2.26
C ALA A 183 -7.24 -12.45 1.12
N LEU A 184 -6.97 -11.61 0.12
CA LEU A 184 -7.82 -11.47 -1.08
C LEU A 184 -7.57 -12.56 -2.15
N ALA A 185 -6.98 -13.69 -1.79
CA ALA A 185 -6.61 -14.79 -2.68
C ALA A 185 -5.73 -14.35 -3.87
N LEU A 186 -4.86 -13.35 -3.68
CA LEU A 186 -4.07 -12.80 -4.78
C LEU A 186 -3.16 -13.85 -5.41
N LEU A 187 -2.43 -14.63 -4.60
CA LEU A 187 -1.57 -15.72 -5.10
C LEU A 187 -2.39 -16.71 -5.93
N SER A 188 -3.48 -17.21 -5.34
CA SER A 188 -4.38 -18.17 -6.00
C SER A 188 -4.91 -17.63 -7.32
N ARG A 189 -5.33 -16.36 -7.40
CA ARG A 189 -5.83 -15.72 -8.62
C ARG A 189 -4.76 -15.56 -9.68
N LEU A 190 -3.55 -15.13 -9.31
CA LEU A 190 -2.45 -14.93 -10.25
C LEU A 190 -1.96 -16.25 -10.84
N VAL A 191 -1.83 -17.28 -10.00
CA VAL A 191 -1.43 -18.63 -10.46
C VAL A 191 -2.55 -19.27 -11.29
N ALA A 192 -3.82 -19.16 -10.89
CA ALA A 192 -4.95 -19.69 -11.65
C ALA A 192 -5.07 -19.08 -13.04
N ALA A 193 -4.78 -17.80 -13.19
CA ALA A 193 -4.80 -17.13 -14.49
C ALA A 193 -3.76 -17.69 -15.48
N ARG A 194 -2.62 -18.18 -14.97
CA ARG A 194 -1.51 -18.71 -15.78
C ARG A 194 -1.55 -20.23 -15.96
N HIS A 195 -2.13 -20.93 -14.99
CA HIS A 195 -2.15 -22.39 -14.90
C HIS A 195 -3.60 -22.92 -14.87
N PRO A 196 -4.26 -23.07 -16.02
CA PRO A 196 -5.70 -23.39 -16.09
C PRO A 196 -6.05 -24.78 -15.56
N HIS A 197 -5.09 -25.70 -15.46
CA HIS A 197 -5.27 -27.05 -14.96
C HIS A 197 -5.38 -27.14 -13.43
N LEU A 198 -4.99 -26.08 -12.71
CA LEU A 198 -4.97 -26.06 -11.24
C LEU A 198 -6.32 -25.70 -10.63
N ARG A 199 -6.58 -26.29 -9.46
CA ARG A 199 -7.65 -25.91 -8.54
C ARG A 199 -7.06 -25.43 -7.22
N PHE A 200 -7.77 -24.53 -6.56
CA PHE A 200 -7.26 -23.83 -5.38
C PHE A 200 -8.23 -23.93 -4.22
N GLN A 201 -7.66 -23.98 -3.00
CA GLN A 201 -8.35 -23.67 -1.75
C GLN A 201 -7.60 -22.55 -1.07
N THR A 202 -8.28 -21.44 -0.79
CA THR A 202 -7.69 -20.35 0.01
C THR A 202 -8.36 -20.32 1.39
N PHE A 203 -7.55 -20.22 2.43
CA PHE A 203 -8.00 -20.20 3.81
C PHE A 203 -7.57 -18.92 4.49
N ASP A 204 -8.51 -18.31 5.22
CA ASP A 204 -8.22 -17.18 6.10
C ASP A 204 -9.22 -17.18 7.27
N LEU A 205 -9.10 -16.19 8.17
CA LEU A 205 -10.04 -16.02 9.27
C LEU A 205 -11.43 -15.60 8.74
N PRO A 206 -12.52 -15.93 9.47
CA PRO A 206 -13.88 -15.72 9.01
C PRO A 206 -14.20 -14.31 8.47
N PRO A 207 -13.72 -13.20 9.07
CA PRO A 207 -13.99 -11.85 8.55
C PRO A 207 -13.44 -11.60 7.15
N VAL A 208 -12.36 -12.28 6.75
CA VAL A 208 -11.70 -12.11 5.44
C VAL A 208 -12.47 -12.79 4.31
N ARG A 209 -13.29 -13.80 4.63
CA ARG A 209 -13.98 -14.67 3.66
C ARG A 209 -14.75 -13.90 2.58
N VAL A 210 -15.55 -12.92 2.98
CA VAL A 210 -16.38 -12.13 2.05
C VAL A 210 -15.50 -11.33 1.08
N HIS A 211 -14.42 -10.76 1.58
CA HIS A 211 -13.47 -10.00 0.77
C HIS A 211 -12.75 -10.89 -0.25
N ALA A 212 -12.31 -12.09 0.17
CA ALA A 212 -11.69 -13.08 -0.70
C ALA A 212 -12.67 -13.54 -1.79
N GLN A 213 -13.90 -13.92 -1.42
CA GLN A 213 -14.93 -14.34 -2.37
C GLN A 213 -15.21 -13.27 -3.41
N ASN A 214 -15.45 -12.01 -2.98
CA ASN A 214 -15.69 -10.89 -3.87
C ASN A 214 -14.53 -10.65 -4.85
N ALA A 215 -13.29 -10.88 -4.42
CA ALA A 215 -12.11 -10.73 -5.27
C ALA A 215 -12.00 -11.86 -6.30
N ILE A 216 -12.36 -13.08 -5.92
CA ILE A 216 -12.39 -14.26 -6.79
C ILE A 216 -13.50 -14.14 -7.83
N ASP A 217 -14.70 -13.71 -7.41
CA ASP A 217 -15.87 -13.54 -8.30
C ASP A 217 -15.59 -12.48 -9.37
N ARG A 218 -15.00 -11.34 -8.97
CA ARG A 218 -14.58 -10.28 -9.91
C ARG A 218 -13.51 -10.73 -10.90
N ALA A 219 -12.71 -11.72 -10.52
CA ALA A 219 -11.70 -12.31 -11.40
C ALA A 219 -12.28 -13.43 -12.30
N GLY A 220 -13.54 -13.83 -12.15
CA GLY A 220 -14.17 -14.92 -12.90
C GLY A 220 -13.58 -16.30 -12.57
N LEU A 221 -13.10 -16.52 -11.34
CA LEU A 221 -12.37 -17.72 -10.94
C LEU A 221 -13.08 -18.57 -9.87
N ALA A 222 -14.37 -18.31 -9.62
CA ALA A 222 -15.14 -19.00 -8.58
C ALA A 222 -15.31 -20.50 -8.81
N ASP A 223 -15.21 -20.97 -10.04
CA ASP A 223 -15.25 -22.39 -10.41
C ASP A 223 -13.95 -23.13 -10.08
N ARG A 224 -12.86 -22.42 -9.87
CA ARG A 224 -11.52 -22.98 -9.63
C ARG A 224 -10.90 -22.65 -8.27
N ILE A 225 -11.36 -21.60 -7.60
CA ILE A 225 -10.84 -21.17 -6.29
C ILE A 225 -11.96 -21.24 -5.26
N GLN A 226 -11.81 -22.11 -4.27
CA GLN A 226 -12.74 -22.25 -3.16
C GLN A 226 -12.22 -21.51 -1.94
N VAL A 227 -13.10 -20.76 -1.25
CA VAL A 227 -12.78 -20.08 -0.01
C VAL A 227 -13.19 -20.93 1.18
N GLY A 228 -12.20 -21.38 1.95
CA GLY A 228 -12.40 -22.01 3.24
C GLY A 228 -12.19 -21.01 4.38
N THR A 229 -12.70 -21.35 5.58
CA THR A 229 -12.42 -20.61 6.80
C THR A 229 -11.66 -21.47 7.77
N SER A 230 -10.58 -20.95 8.37
CA SER A 230 -9.91 -21.59 9.50
C SER A 230 -10.62 -21.17 10.78
N SER A 231 -11.00 -22.15 11.60
CA SER A 231 -11.57 -21.89 12.94
C SER A 231 -10.50 -21.60 14.01
N ARG A 232 -9.21 -21.68 13.65
CA ARG A 232 -8.10 -21.45 14.58
C ARG A 232 -7.54 -20.06 14.37
N SER A 233 -7.68 -19.20 15.38
CA SER A 233 -6.85 -18.01 15.53
C SER A 233 -5.39 -18.47 15.70
N CYS A 234 -4.46 -17.93 14.96
CA CYS A 234 -3.05 -18.01 15.32
C CYS A 234 -2.88 -17.30 16.68
N SER A 235 -2.75 -18.07 17.73
CA SER A 235 -2.36 -17.61 19.08
C SER A 235 -0.87 -17.29 19.10
#